data_3439b8edaa472af6cc930520ce369bac
#
_entry.id   3439b8edaa472af6cc930520ce369bac
#
_cell.length_a   1.000
_cell.length_b   1.000
_cell.length_c   1.000
_cell.angle_alpha   90.00
_cell.angle_beta   90.00
_cell.angle_gamma   90.00
#
_symmetry.space_group_name_H-M   'P 1'
#
loop_
_entity.id
_entity.type
_entity.pdbx_description
1 polymer ?
#
loop_
_entity_poly.entity_id
_entity_poly.type
_entity_poly.pdbx_seq_one_letter_code
_entity_poly.pdbx_strand_id
1 'polypeptide(L)'
;IYREANNQSIAGMIAVARVVMNRAQDRRWPAKVCDVIYEGPVYESWKTKKNPDLKDSERVYLPKKNRCQFSWYCDGKADEVINTENNIQWKVANSIAYEVLAFDRWNGIVEGANHYHADYVQPDWRKRMQLVARIDDHIFYRME
;
A
#
# COMPACT_ATOMS: atom_id res chain seq x y z
N ILE A 1 -2.01 5.66 -2.63
CA ILE A 1 -2.47 5.99 -4.00
C ILE A 1 -1.41 6.79 -4.74
N TYR A 2 -1.10 8.01 -4.32
CA TYR A 2 -0.22 8.93 -5.03
C TYR A 2 1.14 8.33 -5.39
N ARG A 3 1.83 7.72 -4.44
CA ARG A 3 3.17 7.13 -4.65
C ARG A 3 3.15 5.93 -5.60
N GLU A 4 2.05 5.21 -5.67
CA GLU A 4 1.93 3.99 -6.46
C GLU A 4 1.34 4.23 -7.86
N ALA A 5 0.52 5.25 -8.02
CA ALA A 5 -0.33 5.38 -9.20
C ALA A 5 -0.55 6.83 -9.70
N ASN A 6 0.34 7.78 -9.38
CA ASN A 6 0.14 9.18 -9.79
C ASN A 6 0.21 9.40 -11.30
N ASN A 7 0.83 8.49 -12.04
CA ASN A 7 0.93 8.50 -13.50
C ASN A 7 -0.14 7.64 -14.19
N GLN A 8 -1.03 7.03 -13.42
CA GLN A 8 -2.12 6.20 -13.94
C GLN A 8 -3.39 7.03 -14.15
N SER A 9 -4.37 6.44 -14.83
CA SER A 9 -5.71 7.01 -14.93
C SER A 9 -6.39 7.08 -13.55
N ILE A 10 -7.50 7.81 -13.46
CA ILE A 10 -8.34 7.82 -12.24
C ILE A 10 -8.79 6.41 -11.88
N ALA A 11 -9.15 5.59 -12.87
CA ALA A 11 -9.51 4.18 -12.65
C ALA A 11 -8.35 3.37 -12.05
N GLY A 12 -7.12 3.58 -12.53
CA GLY A 12 -5.92 2.95 -11.98
C GLY A 12 -5.62 3.37 -10.55
N MET A 13 -5.79 4.65 -10.25
CA MET A 13 -5.64 5.19 -8.88
C MET A 13 -6.69 4.61 -7.92
N ILE A 14 -7.94 4.50 -8.37
CA ILE A 14 -9.03 3.87 -7.59
C ILE A 14 -8.73 2.39 -7.36
N ALA A 15 -8.28 1.67 -8.37
CA ALA A 15 -7.95 0.25 -8.27
C ALA A 15 -6.87 -0.03 -7.22
N VAL A 16 -5.80 0.77 -7.19
CA VAL A 16 -4.76 0.67 -6.15
C VAL A 16 -5.32 0.96 -4.76
N ALA A 17 -6.17 1.98 -4.62
CA ALA A 17 -6.84 2.27 -3.35
C ALA A 17 -7.70 1.08 -2.89
N ARG A 18 -8.44 0.46 -3.80
CA ARG A 18 -9.29 -0.70 -3.51
C ARG A 18 -8.51 -1.92 -3.05
N VAL A 19 -7.32 -2.18 -3.59
CA VAL A 19 -6.47 -3.28 -3.10
C VAL A 19 -6.14 -3.09 -1.61
N VAL A 20 -5.82 -1.88 -1.18
CA VAL A 20 -5.56 -1.59 0.24
C VAL A 20 -6.81 -1.85 1.10
N MET A 21 -7.97 -1.39 0.64
CA MET A 21 -9.24 -1.62 1.34
C MET A 21 -9.62 -3.10 1.39
N ASN A 22 -9.48 -3.82 0.28
CA ASN A 22 -9.75 -5.25 0.22
C ASN A 22 -8.85 -6.03 1.21
N ARG A 23 -7.59 -5.64 1.34
CA ARG A 23 -6.69 -6.21 2.36
C ARG A 23 -7.19 -5.89 3.76
N ALA A 24 -7.50 -4.64 4.08
CA ALA A 24 -7.97 -4.25 5.40
C ALA A 24 -9.29 -4.95 5.81
N GLN A 25 -10.08 -5.39 4.85
CA GLN A 25 -11.32 -6.15 5.05
C GLN A 25 -11.10 -7.67 5.08
N ASP A 26 -9.93 -8.15 4.73
CA ASP A 26 -9.57 -9.56 4.68
C ASP A 26 -8.79 -9.96 5.93
N ARG A 27 -9.24 -11.00 6.63
CA ARG A 27 -8.64 -11.49 7.90
C ARG A 27 -7.16 -11.89 7.80
N ARG A 28 -6.64 -12.07 6.60
CA ARG A 28 -5.22 -12.39 6.34
C ARG A 28 -4.29 -11.19 6.49
N TRP A 29 -4.83 -9.99 6.53
CA TRP A 29 -4.09 -8.73 6.66
C TRP A 29 -4.51 -7.95 7.89
N PRO A 30 -3.72 -6.93 8.29
CA PRO A 30 -4.14 -6.01 9.34
C PRO A 30 -5.48 -5.35 9.01
N ALA A 31 -6.33 -5.18 10.02
CA ALA A 31 -7.66 -4.59 9.84
C ALA A 31 -7.64 -3.06 9.66
N LYS A 32 -6.53 -2.41 10.02
CA LYS A 32 -6.39 -0.96 9.86
C LYS A 32 -5.67 -0.63 8.56
N VAL A 33 -6.20 0.32 7.81
CA VAL A 33 -5.64 0.76 6.52
C VAL A 33 -4.17 1.20 6.65
N CYS A 34 -3.82 1.96 7.68
CA CYS A 34 -2.44 2.39 7.89
C CYS A 34 -1.49 1.20 8.13
N ASP A 35 -1.94 0.19 8.86
CA ASP A 35 -1.12 -1.01 9.11
C ASP A 35 -0.92 -1.83 7.83
N VAL A 36 -1.92 -1.88 6.94
CA VAL A 36 -1.77 -2.48 5.61
C VAL A 36 -0.75 -1.70 4.76
N ILE A 37 -0.79 -0.37 4.81
CA ILE A 37 0.13 0.49 4.03
C ILE A 37 1.57 0.33 4.50
N TYR A 38 1.78 0.24 5.82
CA TYR A 38 3.11 0.17 6.43
C TYR A 38 3.60 -1.27 6.66
N GLU A 39 2.96 -2.25 6.05
CA GLU A 39 3.31 -3.66 6.19
C GLU A 39 4.71 -3.97 5.68
N GLY A 40 5.46 -4.72 6.46
CA GLY A 40 6.80 -5.16 6.12
C GLY A 40 7.60 -5.61 7.34
N PRO A 41 8.73 -6.29 7.14
CA PRO A 41 9.59 -6.70 8.24
C PRO A 41 10.24 -5.49 8.91
N VAL A 42 10.36 -5.56 10.22
CA VAL A 42 10.97 -4.52 11.06
C VAL A 42 12.19 -5.05 11.79
N TYR A 43 13.00 -4.15 12.30
CA TYR A 43 14.09 -4.44 13.24
C TYR A 43 14.04 -3.45 14.40
N GLU A 44 14.51 -3.88 15.56
CA GLU A 44 14.60 -3.00 16.72
C GLU A 44 15.75 -2.00 16.56
N SER A 45 15.48 -0.72 16.87
CA SER A 45 16.51 0.32 16.90
C SER A 45 17.62 -0.04 17.89
N TRP A 46 18.88 0.16 17.48
CA TRP A 46 20.05 -0.08 18.34
C TRP A 46 20.00 0.71 19.65
N LYS A 47 19.35 1.88 19.65
CA LYS A 47 19.20 2.74 20.85
C LYS A 47 18.40 2.05 21.96
N THR A 48 17.37 1.30 21.59
CA THR A 48 16.55 0.57 22.54
C THR A 48 17.07 -0.85 22.77
N LYS A 49 17.61 -1.49 21.72
CA LYS A 49 18.14 -2.86 21.78
C LYS A 49 19.27 -3.03 22.81
N LYS A 50 20.11 -2.00 22.98
CA LYS A 50 21.20 -2.02 23.98
C LYS A 50 20.73 -1.88 25.43
N ASN A 51 19.47 -1.56 25.67
CA ASN A 51 18.91 -1.41 27.01
C ASN A 51 17.92 -2.55 27.32
N PRO A 52 18.36 -3.60 28.04
CA PRO A 52 17.53 -4.76 28.31
C PRO A 52 16.37 -4.48 29.28
N ASP A 53 16.44 -3.40 30.04
CA ASP A 53 15.45 -3.05 31.09
C ASP A 53 14.21 -2.34 30.54
N LEU A 54 14.23 -1.97 29.27
CA LEU A 54 13.06 -1.35 28.62
C LEU A 54 11.90 -2.32 28.50
N LYS A 55 10.69 -1.84 28.77
CA LYS A 55 9.45 -2.55 28.47
C LYS A 55 9.25 -2.64 26.95
N ASP A 56 8.47 -3.61 26.49
CA ASP A 56 8.18 -3.79 25.05
C ASP A 56 7.55 -2.54 24.43
N SER A 57 6.68 -1.84 25.18
CA SER A 57 6.06 -0.59 24.74
C SER A 57 7.03 0.60 24.55
N GLU A 58 8.22 0.51 25.15
CA GLU A 58 9.26 1.56 25.06
C GLU A 58 10.29 1.27 23.96
N ARG A 59 10.21 0.10 23.33
CA ARG A 59 11.12 -0.29 22.26
C ARG A 59 10.70 0.33 20.93
N VAL A 60 11.67 0.78 20.15
CA VAL A 60 11.47 1.41 18.86
C VAL A 60 11.85 0.44 17.75
N TYR A 61 10.88 0.14 16.87
CA TYR A 61 11.08 -0.68 15.70
C TYR A 61 11.07 0.18 14.43
N LEU A 62 11.95 -0.15 13.50
CA LEU A 62 12.11 0.55 12.23
C LEU A 62 11.90 -0.43 11.07
N PRO A 63 11.34 0.01 9.94
CA PRO A 63 11.17 -0.86 8.79
C PRO A 63 12.51 -1.24 8.19
N LYS A 64 12.64 -2.49 7.76
CA LYS A 64 13.82 -2.95 7.01
C LYS A 64 13.83 -2.31 5.63
N LYS A 65 14.94 -1.65 5.30
CA LYS A 65 15.10 -0.91 4.04
C LYS A 65 14.79 -1.79 2.82
N ASN A 66 14.00 -1.26 1.90
CA ASN A 66 13.62 -1.89 0.62
C ASN A 66 12.89 -3.23 0.76
N ARG A 67 12.26 -3.51 1.91
CA ARG A 67 11.54 -4.77 2.14
C ARG A 67 10.07 -4.58 2.51
N CYS A 68 9.56 -3.36 2.42
CA CYS A 68 8.16 -3.07 2.71
C CYS A 68 7.25 -3.48 1.55
N GLN A 69 5.98 -3.74 1.87
CA GLN A 69 4.95 -4.04 0.89
C GLN A 69 4.82 -2.91 -0.14
N PHE A 70 4.81 -1.66 0.32
CA PHE A 70 4.92 -0.47 -0.51
C PHE A 70 6.35 0.10 -0.38
N SER A 71 7.13 -0.02 -1.45
CA SER A 71 8.57 0.23 -1.44
C SER A 71 8.95 1.66 -1.03
N TRP A 72 8.13 2.65 -1.39
CA TRP A 72 8.37 4.06 -1.05
C TRP A 72 8.45 4.31 0.47
N TYR A 73 7.75 3.51 1.27
CA TYR A 73 7.72 3.67 2.73
C TYR A 73 9.08 3.42 3.40
N CYS A 74 9.90 2.53 2.85
CA CYS A 74 11.19 2.17 3.46
C CYS A 74 12.37 2.16 2.46
N ASP A 75 12.29 3.00 1.43
CA ASP A 75 13.38 3.15 0.44
C ASP A 75 14.51 4.07 0.92
N GLY A 76 14.34 4.72 2.06
CA GLY A 76 15.30 5.66 2.65
C GLY A 76 15.17 7.08 2.14
N LYS A 77 14.17 7.37 1.31
CA LYS A 77 13.84 8.72 0.83
C LYS A 77 12.74 9.34 1.72
N ALA A 78 12.58 10.64 1.63
CA ALA A 78 11.50 11.34 2.32
C ALA A 78 10.13 10.95 1.72
N ASP A 79 9.16 10.65 2.57
CA ASP A 79 7.79 10.29 2.16
C ASP A 79 6.92 11.52 1.89
N GLU A 80 7.39 12.69 2.33
CA GLU A 80 6.66 13.95 2.17
C GLU A 80 6.46 14.31 0.70
N VAL A 81 5.25 14.73 0.37
CA VAL A 81 4.90 15.23 -0.96
C VAL A 81 5.02 16.75 -0.95
N ILE A 82 5.91 17.28 -1.77
CA ILE A 82 6.16 18.73 -1.89
C ILE A 82 5.18 19.37 -2.89
N ASN A 83 4.97 20.68 -2.76
CA ASN A 83 4.12 21.49 -3.67
C ASN A 83 2.69 20.95 -3.81
N THR A 84 2.10 20.50 -2.71
CA THR A 84 0.77 19.88 -2.68
C THR A 84 -0.33 20.81 -3.17
N GLU A 85 -0.20 22.11 -2.99
CA GLU A 85 -1.20 23.12 -3.43
C GLU A 85 -1.38 23.18 -4.94
N ASN A 86 -0.31 22.92 -5.72
CA ASN A 86 -0.31 22.97 -7.19
C ASN A 86 -0.22 21.58 -7.83
N ASN A 87 -0.29 20.51 -7.04
CA ASN A 87 -0.17 19.14 -7.51
C ASN A 87 -1.54 18.52 -7.75
N ILE A 88 -1.98 18.48 -9.01
CA ILE A 88 -3.29 17.95 -9.40
C ILE A 88 -3.41 16.48 -9.04
N GLN A 89 -2.39 15.68 -9.31
CA GLN A 89 -2.40 14.23 -9.01
C GLN A 89 -2.51 13.98 -7.50
N TRP A 90 -1.87 14.82 -6.68
CA TRP A 90 -2.03 14.77 -5.23
C TRP A 90 -3.46 15.06 -4.79
N LYS A 91 -4.08 16.10 -5.36
CA LYS A 91 -5.46 16.47 -5.06
C LYS A 91 -6.44 15.37 -5.46
N VAL A 92 -6.26 14.78 -6.65
CA VAL A 92 -7.07 13.65 -7.13
C VAL A 92 -6.89 12.44 -6.20
N ALA A 93 -5.67 12.09 -5.83
CA ALA A 93 -5.39 10.98 -4.92
C ALA A 93 -6.06 11.18 -3.55
N ASN A 94 -6.04 12.39 -3.00
CA ASN A 94 -6.73 12.72 -1.75
C ASN A 94 -8.25 12.59 -1.87
N SER A 95 -8.84 13.07 -2.97
CA SER A 95 -10.28 12.93 -3.23
C SER A 95 -10.69 11.46 -3.31
N ILE A 96 -9.91 10.63 -4.00
CA ILE A 96 -10.15 9.18 -4.09
C ILE A 96 -10.04 8.53 -2.71
N ALA A 97 -9.00 8.88 -1.93
CA ALA A 97 -8.82 8.35 -0.59
C ALA A 97 -10.02 8.69 0.31
N TYR A 98 -10.50 9.91 0.27
CA TYR A 98 -11.68 10.33 1.03
C TYR A 98 -12.91 9.51 0.64
N GLU A 99 -13.22 9.39 -0.65
CA GLU A 99 -14.37 8.66 -1.14
C GLU A 99 -14.32 7.16 -0.78
N VAL A 100 -13.16 6.56 -0.86
CA VAL A 100 -12.96 5.14 -0.53
C VAL A 100 -13.06 4.91 0.98
N LEU A 101 -12.44 5.76 1.78
CA LEU A 101 -12.41 5.60 3.24
C LEU A 101 -13.76 5.94 3.89
N ALA A 102 -14.38 7.04 3.46
CA ALA A 102 -15.63 7.52 4.07
C ALA A 102 -16.88 6.79 3.58
N PHE A 103 -16.89 6.36 2.31
CA PHE A 103 -18.10 5.83 1.66
C PHE A 103 -17.92 4.44 1.05
N ASP A 104 -16.76 3.82 1.17
CA ASP A 104 -16.44 2.50 0.57
C ASP A 104 -16.77 2.42 -0.93
N ARG A 105 -16.54 3.53 -1.66
CA ARG A 105 -16.88 3.61 -3.08
C ARG A 105 -16.05 2.68 -3.94
N TRP A 106 -16.61 2.33 -5.10
CA TRP A 106 -15.97 1.56 -6.18
C TRP A 106 -15.47 0.17 -5.77
N ASN A 107 -16.14 -0.46 -4.83
CA ASN A 107 -15.73 -1.78 -4.32
C ASN A 107 -15.75 -2.88 -5.39
N GLY A 108 -16.47 -2.70 -6.50
CA GLY A 108 -16.54 -3.65 -7.61
C GLY A 108 -15.47 -3.50 -8.69
N ILE A 109 -14.66 -2.41 -8.69
CA ILE A 109 -13.74 -2.12 -9.81
C ILE A 109 -12.65 -3.20 -10.00
N VAL A 110 -12.20 -3.82 -8.91
CA VAL A 110 -11.22 -4.91 -8.91
C VAL A 110 -11.64 -6.03 -7.95
N GLU A 111 -12.88 -6.38 -7.95
CA GLU A 111 -13.58 -7.44 -7.20
C GLU A 111 -12.71 -8.30 -6.25
N GLY A 112 -12.40 -7.79 -5.05
CA GLY A 112 -11.64 -8.51 -4.03
C GLY A 112 -10.15 -8.70 -4.36
N ALA A 113 -9.62 -8.04 -5.40
CA ALA A 113 -8.19 -8.08 -5.67
C ALA A 113 -7.39 -7.57 -4.47
N ASN A 114 -6.37 -8.32 -4.09
CA ASN A 114 -5.50 -8.04 -2.95
C ASN A 114 -4.00 -8.01 -3.31
N HIS A 115 -3.69 -8.25 -4.59
CA HIS A 115 -2.36 -8.15 -5.16
C HIS A 115 -2.40 -7.43 -6.51
N TYR A 116 -1.31 -6.74 -6.83
CA TYR A 116 -1.08 -6.22 -8.17
C TYR A 116 0.41 -6.10 -8.44
N HIS A 117 0.76 -6.02 -9.69
CA HIS A 117 2.11 -5.68 -10.16
C HIS A 117 2.03 -4.85 -11.44
N ALA A 118 3.11 -4.12 -11.73
CA ALA A 118 3.24 -3.45 -13.01
C ALA A 118 3.41 -4.47 -14.14
N ASP A 119 2.90 -4.18 -15.32
CA ASP A 119 2.85 -5.10 -16.46
C ASP A 119 4.23 -5.50 -17.00
N TYR A 120 5.25 -4.68 -16.74
CA TYR A 120 6.65 -4.97 -17.12
C TYR A 120 7.38 -5.90 -16.14
N VAL A 121 6.79 -6.31 -15.02
CA VAL A 121 7.33 -7.30 -14.10
C VAL A 121 6.48 -8.58 -14.11
N GLN A 122 7.08 -9.72 -13.82
CA GLN A 122 6.39 -11.02 -13.83
C GLN A 122 6.69 -11.81 -12.56
N PRO A 123 6.13 -11.42 -11.40
CA PRO A 123 6.39 -12.11 -10.15
C PRO A 123 5.82 -13.54 -10.19
N ASP A 124 6.55 -14.50 -9.63
CA ASP A 124 6.14 -15.92 -9.67
C ASP A 124 4.84 -16.19 -8.92
N TRP A 125 4.53 -15.41 -7.89
CA TRP A 125 3.30 -15.57 -7.11
C TRP A 125 2.02 -15.43 -7.97
N ARG A 126 2.06 -14.67 -9.09
CA ARG A 126 0.91 -14.46 -9.99
C ARG A 126 0.33 -15.76 -10.55
N LYS A 127 1.18 -16.79 -10.72
CA LYS A 127 0.79 -18.10 -11.25
C LYS A 127 -0.17 -18.88 -10.33
N ARG A 128 -0.23 -18.48 -9.05
CA ARG A 128 -1.05 -19.12 -8.02
C ARG A 128 -2.25 -18.28 -7.59
N MET A 129 -2.53 -17.22 -8.33
CA MET A 129 -3.60 -16.28 -8.01
C MET A 129 -4.57 -16.15 -9.18
N GLN A 130 -5.80 -15.79 -8.86
CA GLN A 130 -6.80 -15.50 -9.88
C GLN A 130 -6.57 -14.13 -10.47
N LEU A 131 -6.46 -14.04 -11.79
CA LEU A 131 -6.45 -12.78 -12.51
C LEU A 131 -7.84 -12.12 -12.40
N VAL A 132 -7.88 -10.86 -11.97
CA VAL A 132 -9.13 -10.09 -11.82
C VAL A 132 -9.28 -9.06 -12.92
N ALA A 133 -8.27 -8.20 -13.11
CA ALA A 133 -8.35 -7.11 -14.07
C ALA A 133 -6.95 -6.64 -14.50
N ARG A 134 -6.90 -5.99 -15.65
CA ARG A 134 -5.80 -5.12 -16.05
C ARG A 134 -6.34 -3.70 -16.21
N ILE A 135 -5.73 -2.75 -15.53
CA ILE A 135 -6.08 -1.33 -15.62
C ILE A 135 -4.77 -0.55 -15.79
N ASP A 136 -4.66 0.18 -16.88
CA ASP A 136 -3.42 0.87 -17.29
C ASP A 136 -2.21 -0.08 -17.26
N ASP A 137 -1.16 0.28 -16.54
CA ASP A 137 0.08 -0.48 -16.42
C ASP A 137 0.06 -1.50 -15.27
N HIS A 138 -1.07 -1.68 -14.59
CA HIS A 138 -1.21 -2.60 -13.46
C HIS A 138 -2.10 -3.80 -13.77
N ILE A 139 -1.68 -4.96 -13.30
CA ILE A 139 -2.43 -6.22 -13.39
C ILE A 139 -2.80 -6.66 -11.97
N PHE A 140 -4.09 -6.86 -11.74
CA PHE A 140 -4.68 -7.11 -10.42
C PHE A 140 -5.07 -8.56 -10.26
N TYR A 141 -4.82 -9.11 -9.08
CA TYR A 141 -5.04 -10.51 -8.74
C TYR A 141 -5.73 -10.65 -7.38
N ARG A 142 -6.49 -11.72 -7.25
CA ARG A 142 -7.07 -12.16 -5.99
C ARG A 142 -6.40 -13.46 -5.54
N MET A 143 -5.89 -13.47 -4.34
CA MET A 143 -5.46 -14.69 -3.64
C MET A 143 -6.70 -15.31 -2.98
N GLU A 144 -7.01 -16.52 -3.37
CA GLU A 144 -8.12 -17.31 -2.83
C GLU A 144 -7.86 -17.74 -1.36
#